data_797a2bb9839f015b8900cc6d11256cdd
#
_entry.id   797a2bb9839f015b8900cc6d11256cdd
#
_cell.length_a   1.000
_cell.length_b   1.000
_cell.length_c   1.000
_cell.angle_alpha   90.00
_cell.angle_beta   90.00
_cell.angle_gamma   90.00
#
_symmetry.space_group_name_H-M   'P 1'
#
loop_
_entity.id
_entity.type
_entity.pdbx_description
1 polymer ?
#
loop_
_entity_poly.entity_id
_entity_poly.type
_entity_poly.pdbx_seq_one_letter_code
_entity_poly.pdbx_strand_id
1 'polypeptide(L)'
;ESPLAKITDWVNTTCPVCGTPAKRETDTMPQWAGSSWYFLRFMDAHNNKEFASMEAMKYWGKVNWYNGGMEHTARHLLYARFWVQMLYNFGLVPNKEMIDVRVSHGMILGSNHEKMSKSKGNVINPDTVVNEVGADALRVYEMFIGDYQQDVSWSTDSLRGCKRFLDRIYKLAEKLSDKEGYTNETLVHQTIKKVTDDLSNLKFNTAVSQLMILTNDLDKNETITKSDYKTLLTLLNPIAPHITEELNEKYALGKPICESTWPT
;
A
#
# COMPACT_ATOMS: atom_id res chain seq x y z
N GLU A 1 -4.94 13.12 -36.29
CA GLU A 1 -6.40 13.29 -36.38
C GLU A 1 -7.08 12.10 -35.69
N SER A 2 -8.10 12.37 -34.87
CA SER A 2 -8.84 11.31 -34.15
C SER A 2 -9.49 10.34 -35.15
N PRO A 3 -9.49 9.01 -34.90
CA PRO A 3 -10.26 8.04 -35.70
C PRO A 3 -11.75 8.40 -35.81
N LEU A 4 -12.33 9.03 -34.77
CA LEU A 4 -13.73 9.49 -34.77
C LEU A 4 -13.99 10.59 -35.81
N ALA A 5 -13.01 11.44 -36.07
CA ALA A 5 -13.13 12.52 -37.07
C ALA A 5 -13.38 12.01 -38.49
N LYS A 6 -13.03 10.75 -38.77
CA LYS A 6 -13.24 10.09 -40.07
C LYS A 6 -14.65 9.52 -40.24
N ILE A 7 -15.44 9.44 -39.16
CA ILE A 7 -16.80 8.89 -39.19
C ILE A 7 -17.79 10.05 -39.37
N THR A 8 -17.92 10.51 -40.61
CA THR A 8 -18.71 11.73 -40.96
C THR A 8 -20.16 11.65 -40.46
N ASP A 9 -20.81 10.51 -40.57
CA ASP A 9 -22.21 10.31 -40.16
C ASP A 9 -22.38 10.40 -38.62
N TRP A 10 -21.32 10.05 -37.89
CA TRP A 10 -21.31 10.22 -36.46
C TRP A 10 -20.95 11.64 -36.04
N VAL A 11 -20.01 12.29 -36.73
CA VAL A 11 -19.55 13.66 -36.40
C VAL A 11 -20.67 14.66 -36.61
N ASN A 12 -21.40 14.57 -37.75
CA ASN A 12 -22.49 15.48 -38.04
C ASN A 12 -23.75 15.09 -37.23
N THR A 13 -24.30 16.04 -36.55
CA THR A 13 -25.46 15.86 -35.68
C THR A 13 -26.32 17.10 -35.60
N THR A 14 -27.35 17.09 -34.81
CA THR A 14 -28.16 18.27 -34.50
C THR A 14 -28.03 18.62 -32.99
N CYS A 15 -28.06 19.90 -32.70
CA CYS A 15 -28.07 20.37 -31.30
C CYS A 15 -29.32 19.85 -30.58
N PRO A 16 -29.19 19.14 -29.45
CA PRO A 16 -30.34 18.59 -28.72
C PRO A 16 -31.25 19.67 -28.10
N VAL A 17 -30.75 20.90 -27.99
CA VAL A 17 -31.51 22.01 -27.38
C VAL A 17 -32.27 22.81 -28.43
N CYS A 18 -31.61 23.21 -29.54
CA CYS A 18 -32.20 24.11 -30.55
C CYS A 18 -32.44 23.48 -31.93
N GLY A 19 -32.02 22.21 -32.13
CA GLY A 19 -32.22 21.49 -33.41
C GLY A 19 -31.35 21.96 -34.58
N THR A 20 -30.46 22.93 -34.40
CA THR A 20 -29.59 23.40 -35.48
C THR A 20 -28.49 22.35 -35.82
N PRO A 21 -27.96 22.32 -37.06
CA PRO A 21 -26.82 21.48 -37.40
C PRO A 21 -25.65 21.75 -36.46
N ALA A 22 -25.02 20.67 -35.96
CA ALA A 22 -23.90 20.69 -35.04
C ALA A 22 -22.87 19.59 -35.38
N LYS A 23 -21.71 19.67 -34.81
CA LYS A 23 -20.67 18.61 -34.89
C LYS A 23 -20.36 18.09 -33.49
N ARG A 24 -20.22 16.77 -33.38
CA ARG A 24 -19.70 16.16 -32.18
C ARG A 24 -18.20 16.44 -32.04
N GLU A 25 -17.74 16.58 -30.80
CA GLU A 25 -16.34 16.59 -30.48
C GLU A 25 -15.70 15.25 -30.88
N THR A 26 -14.56 15.29 -31.52
CA THR A 26 -13.87 14.09 -32.01
C THR A 26 -12.65 13.71 -31.18
N ASP A 27 -12.20 14.59 -30.28
CA ASP A 27 -11.17 14.25 -29.31
C ASP A 27 -11.75 13.37 -28.21
N THR A 28 -11.01 12.35 -27.83
CA THR A 28 -11.39 11.47 -26.75
C THR A 28 -10.64 11.86 -25.48
N MET A 29 -11.26 11.66 -24.32
CA MET A 29 -10.53 11.77 -23.07
C MET A 29 -9.40 10.75 -23.04
N PRO A 30 -8.22 11.11 -22.50
CA PRO A 30 -7.16 10.13 -22.29
C PRO A 30 -7.64 9.00 -21.35
N GLN A 31 -6.84 7.95 -21.27
CA GLN A 31 -7.12 6.75 -20.44
C GLN A 31 -7.52 7.02 -18.99
N TRP A 32 -7.30 8.22 -18.48
CA TRP A 32 -7.67 8.66 -17.13
C TRP A 32 -9.18 8.78 -16.90
N ALA A 33 -10.01 8.72 -17.94
CA ALA A 33 -11.46 8.82 -17.80
C ALA A 33 -12.03 7.73 -16.88
N GLY A 34 -11.67 6.46 -17.12
CA GLY A 34 -12.10 5.35 -16.28
C GLY A 34 -11.62 5.45 -14.82
N SER A 35 -10.35 5.84 -14.64
CA SER A 35 -9.77 5.99 -13.30
C SER A 35 -10.26 7.23 -12.55
N SER A 36 -10.99 8.14 -13.21
CA SER A 36 -11.47 9.37 -12.59
C SER A 36 -12.67 9.21 -11.67
N TRP A 37 -13.32 8.05 -11.67
CA TRP A 37 -14.55 7.83 -10.90
C TRP A 37 -14.69 6.43 -10.29
N TYR A 38 -13.74 5.52 -10.46
CA TYR A 38 -13.83 4.14 -9.98
C TYR A 38 -14.12 4.04 -8.47
N PHE A 39 -13.54 4.93 -7.66
CA PHE A 39 -13.76 4.98 -6.22
C PHE A 39 -15.21 5.29 -5.85
N LEU A 40 -15.94 6.06 -6.66
CA LEU A 40 -17.38 6.26 -6.49
C LEU A 40 -18.14 4.96 -6.81
N ARG A 41 -17.80 4.30 -7.92
CA ARG A 41 -18.41 3.04 -8.32
C ARG A 41 -18.19 1.94 -7.28
N PHE A 42 -17.04 1.88 -6.63
CA PHE A 42 -16.75 0.89 -5.60
C PHE A 42 -17.67 0.99 -4.38
N MET A 43 -18.21 2.17 -4.10
CA MET A 43 -19.16 2.36 -3.01
C MET A 43 -20.50 1.61 -3.23
N ASP A 44 -20.86 1.36 -4.50
CA ASP A 44 -22.13 0.74 -4.88
C ASP A 44 -21.99 -0.08 -6.18
N ALA A 45 -21.07 -1.04 -6.16
CA ALA A 45 -20.60 -1.78 -7.34
C ALA A 45 -21.70 -2.59 -8.06
N HIS A 46 -22.75 -3.00 -7.36
CA HIS A 46 -23.84 -3.81 -7.90
C HIS A 46 -25.07 -2.99 -8.34
N ASN A 47 -25.01 -1.67 -8.24
CA ASN A 47 -26.12 -0.81 -8.67
C ASN A 47 -26.27 -0.82 -10.20
N ASN A 48 -27.45 -1.21 -10.68
CA ASN A 48 -27.77 -1.29 -12.11
C ASN A 48 -28.57 -0.09 -12.64
N LYS A 49 -28.90 0.89 -11.77
CA LYS A 49 -29.71 2.05 -12.12
C LYS A 49 -28.89 3.33 -12.29
N GLU A 50 -27.86 3.48 -11.47
CA GLU A 50 -26.99 4.64 -11.45
C GLU A 50 -25.53 4.23 -11.13
N PHE A 51 -24.58 5.11 -11.32
CA PHE A 51 -23.14 4.79 -11.12
C PHE A 51 -22.81 4.50 -9.65
N ALA A 52 -23.49 5.16 -8.71
CA ALA A 52 -23.56 4.87 -7.28
C ALA A 52 -24.72 5.66 -6.67
N SER A 53 -25.43 5.09 -5.73
CA SER A 53 -26.53 5.77 -5.03
C SER A 53 -26.01 6.88 -4.12
N MET A 54 -26.78 7.96 -4.00
CA MET A 54 -26.44 9.06 -3.10
C MET A 54 -26.36 8.58 -1.63
N GLU A 55 -27.13 7.57 -1.26
CA GLU A 55 -27.13 6.97 0.07
C GLU A 55 -25.78 6.27 0.34
N ALA A 56 -25.31 5.41 -0.57
CA ALA A 56 -24.04 4.72 -0.45
C ALA A 56 -22.86 5.72 -0.41
N MET A 57 -22.89 6.73 -1.28
CA MET A 57 -21.84 7.76 -1.29
C MET A 57 -21.82 8.61 -0.02
N LYS A 58 -22.96 8.89 0.61
CA LYS A 58 -23.03 9.57 1.91
C LYS A 58 -22.55 8.67 3.05
N TYR A 59 -22.84 7.39 3.00
CA TYR A 59 -22.42 6.40 4.00
C TYR A 59 -20.89 6.24 4.01
N TRP A 60 -20.29 6.01 2.85
CA TRP A 60 -18.82 5.82 2.73
C TRP A 60 -18.04 7.13 2.84
N GLY A 61 -18.64 8.24 2.43
CA GLY A 61 -18.02 9.56 2.47
C GLY A 61 -16.87 9.73 1.49
N LYS A 62 -15.85 10.46 1.91
CA LYS A 62 -14.62 10.66 1.14
C LYS A 62 -13.65 9.50 1.36
N VAL A 63 -12.73 9.31 0.42
CA VAL A 63 -11.60 8.39 0.60
C VAL A 63 -10.70 8.95 1.71
N ASN A 64 -10.57 8.23 2.82
CA ASN A 64 -9.84 8.71 3.99
C ASN A 64 -8.34 8.83 3.73
N TRP A 65 -7.78 7.86 3.00
CA TRP A 65 -6.36 7.80 2.71
C TRP A 65 -6.12 7.33 1.28
N TYR A 66 -5.41 8.15 0.50
CA TYR A 66 -5.10 7.85 -0.90
C TYR A 66 -3.60 7.87 -1.13
N ASN A 67 -3.05 6.72 -1.50
CA ASN A 67 -1.62 6.50 -1.63
C ASN A 67 -1.25 6.21 -3.09
N GLY A 68 -0.17 6.80 -3.57
CA GLY A 68 0.27 6.60 -4.95
C GLY A 68 1.47 7.45 -5.34
N GLY A 69 2.00 7.21 -6.55
CA GLY A 69 3.16 7.92 -7.05
C GLY A 69 2.92 9.42 -7.29
N MET A 70 3.96 10.22 -7.13
CA MET A 70 3.91 11.68 -7.30
C MET A 70 3.48 12.08 -8.72
N GLU A 71 3.81 11.28 -9.74
CA GLU A 71 3.48 11.53 -11.13
C GLU A 71 1.97 11.62 -11.40
N HIS A 72 1.15 11.01 -10.54
CA HIS A 72 -0.30 11.03 -10.67
C HIS A 72 -0.95 12.33 -10.18
N THR A 73 -0.20 13.21 -9.53
CA THR A 73 -0.72 14.52 -9.06
C THR A 73 -1.26 15.35 -10.21
N ALA A 74 -0.51 15.47 -11.31
CA ALA A 74 -0.90 16.22 -12.51
C ALA A 74 -1.53 15.34 -13.60
N ARG A 75 -1.83 14.07 -13.30
CA ARG A 75 -2.44 13.13 -14.25
C ARG A 75 -3.77 12.62 -13.67
N HIS A 76 -3.79 11.39 -13.16
CA HIS A 76 -4.99 10.77 -12.62
C HIS A 76 -5.74 11.65 -11.61
N LEU A 77 -5.04 12.24 -10.63
CA LEU A 77 -5.70 13.03 -9.57
C LEU A 77 -6.28 14.34 -10.06
N LEU A 78 -5.65 14.98 -11.05
CA LEU A 78 -6.19 16.18 -11.67
C LEU A 78 -7.54 15.89 -12.35
N TYR A 79 -7.59 14.82 -13.16
CA TYR A 79 -8.81 14.39 -13.83
C TYR A 79 -9.89 13.94 -12.84
N ALA A 80 -9.53 13.11 -11.85
CA ALA A 80 -10.47 12.61 -10.85
C ALA A 80 -11.09 13.76 -10.04
N ARG A 81 -10.29 14.73 -9.64
CA ARG A 81 -10.77 15.91 -8.91
C ARG A 81 -11.70 16.78 -9.76
N PHE A 82 -11.35 17.01 -11.03
CA PHE A 82 -12.20 17.72 -11.96
C PHE A 82 -13.57 17.03 -12.12
N TRP A 83 -13.57 15.70 -12.30
CA TRP A 83 -14.79 14.91 -12.41
C TRP A 83 -15.67 15.03 -11.17
N VAL A 84 -15.10 14.89 -9.98
CA VAL A 84 -15.86 14.99 -8.72
C VAL A 84 -16.44 16.38 -8.55
N GLN A 85 -15.67 17.44 -8.84
CA GLN A 85 -16.18 18.82 -8.74
C GLN A 85 -17.29 19.09 -9.76
N MET A 86 -17.18 18.57 -10.98
CA MET A 86 -18.23 18.65 -11.99
C MET A 86 -19.51 17.91 -11.52
N LEU A 87 -19.39 16.67 -11.07
CA LEU A 87 -20.51 15.87 -10.56
C LEU A 87 -21.16 16.52 -9.33
N TYR A 88 -20.35 17.14 -8.46
CA TYR A 88 -20.86 17.89 -7.31
C TYR A 88 -21.72 19.10 -7.75
N ASN A 89 -21.27 19.84 -8.75
CA ASN A 89 -22.03 20.99 -9.29
C ASN A 89 -23.36 20.56 -9.91
N PHE A 90 -23.46 19.31 -10.41
CA PHE A 90 -24.70 18.73 -10.88
C PHE A 90 -25.54 18.04 -9.78
N GLY A 91 -25.09 18.08 -8.53
CA GLY A 91 -25.79 17.42 -7.41
C GLY A 91 -25.74 15.90 -7.43
N LEU A 92 -24.81 15.31 -8.18
CA LEU A 92 -24.70 13.87 -8.39
C LEU A 92 -23.77 13.17 -7.36
N VAL A 93 -22.97 13.91 -6.63
CA VAL A 93 -22.14 13.43 -5.53
C VAL A 93 -22.25 14.34 -4.31
N PRO A 94 -22.11 13.83 -3.07
CA PRO A 94 -22.33 14.59 -1.85
C PRO A 94 -21.17 15.51 -1.47
N ASN A 95 -19.95 15.22 -1.95
CA ASN A 95 -18.74 15.92 -1.53
C ASN A 95 -18.04 16.57 -2.71
N LYS A 96 -17.56 17.82 -2.54
CA LYS A 96 -16.80 18.56 -3.56
C LYS A 96 -15.36 18.04 -3.71
N GLU A 97 -14.79 17.52 -2.64
CA GLU A 97 -13.46 16.89 -2.63
C GLU A 97 -13.58 15.39 -2.36
N MET A 98 -12.79 14.59 -3.06
CA MET A 98 -12.89 13.13 -3.05
C MET A 98 -12.03 12.46 -1.97
N ILE A 99 -11.00 13.11 -1.49
CA ILE A 99 -9.93 12.53 -0.66
C ILE A 99 -9.70 13.45 0.55
N ASP A 100 -9.50 12.85 1.73
CA ASP A 100 -9.10 13.58 2.94
C ASP A 100 -7.58 13.71 3.03
N VAL A 101 -6.85 12.62 2.90
CA VAL A 101 -5.39 12.61 3.00
C VAL A 101 -4.77 11.98 1.75
N ARG A 102 -3.87 12.72 1.11
CA ARG A 102 -3.06 12.24 -0.02
C ARG A 102 -1.62 12.07 0.40
N VAL A 103 -1.09 10.87 0.20
CA VAL A 103 0.32 10.55 0.44
C VAL A 103 0.99 10.14 -0.86
N SER A 104 2.16 10.70 -1.14
CA SER A 104 3.03 10.27 -2.23
C SER A 104 4.11 9.36 -1.69
N HIS A 105 4.30 8.21 -2.33
CA HIS A 105 5.46 7.38 -2.09
C HIS A 105 6.55 7.66 -3.12
N GLY A 106 7.80 7.34 -2.77
CA GLY A 106 8.92 7.32 -3.69
C GLY A 106 8.82 6.16 -4.70
N MET A 107 9.75 6.12 -5.62
CA MET A 107 9.81 5.11 -6.68
C MET A 107 10.99 4.16 -6.42
N ILE A 108 10.77 2.86 -6.62
CA ILE A 108 11.87 1.90 -6.65
C ILE A 108 12.44 1.90 -8.07
N LEU A 109 13.68 2.36 -8.19
CA LEU A 109 14.44 2.42 -9.42
C LEU A 109 15.15 1.09 -9.68
N GLY A 110 15.54 0.84 -10.92
CA GLY A 110 16.44 -0.25 -11.25
C GLY A 110 17.81 -0.08 -10.56
N SER A 111 18.63 -1.12 -10.56
CA SER A 111 19.98 -1.09 -10.01
C SER A 111 20.90 -0.07 -10.70
N ASN A 112 20.53 0.38 -11.90
CA ASN A 112 21.19 1.44 -12.67
C ASN A 112 20.69 2.86 -12.31
N HIS A 113 19.95 3.04 -11.21
CA HIS A 113 19.35 4.30 -10.76
C HIS A 113 18.35 4.93 -11.74
N GLU A 114 17.83 4.16 -12.67
CA GLU A 114 16.83 4.61 -13.63
C GLU A 114 15.45 4.01 -13.35
N LYS A 115 14.41 4.73 -13.76
CA LYS A 115 13.04 4.21 -13.70
C LYS A 115 12.95 2.89 -14.46
N MET A 116 12.39 1.87 -13.82
CA MET A 116 12.14 0.58 -14.44
C MET A 116 11.18 0.72 -15.62
N SER A 117 11.54 0.14 -16.75
CA SER A 117 10.66 0.05 -17.91
C SER A 117 10.94 -1.20 -18.74
N LYS A 118 9.91 -1.76 -19.36
CA LYS A 118 10.03 -2.94 -20.24
C LYS A 118 10.99 -2.68 -21.40
N SER A 119 11.00 -1.47 -21.96
CA SER A 119 11.87 -1.08 -23.07
C SER A 119 13.35 -1.01 -22.69
N LYS A 120 13.67 -0.82 -21.40
CA LYS A 120 15.06 -0.79 -20.88
C LYS A 120 15.52 -2.15 -20.36
N GLY A 121 14.64 -3.13 -20.27
CA GLY A 121 14.98 -4.46 -19.77
C GLY A 121 15.43 -4.51 -18.29
N ASN A 122 15.14 -3.46 -17.51
CA ASN A 122 15.56 -3.31 -16.11
C ASN A 122 14.40 -3.55 -15.12
N VAL A 123 13.30 -4.14 -15.58
CA VAL A 123 12.14 -4.44 -14.74
C VAL A 123 12.42 -5.66 -13.89
N ILE A 124 12.14 -5.54 -12.60
CA ILE A 124 12.17 -6.66 -11.64
C ILE A 124 10.74 -7.13 -11.45
N ASN A 125 10.50 -8.41 -11.77
CA ASN A 125 9.18 -9.02 -11.61
C ASN A 125 9.02 -9.47 -10.14
N PRO A 126 8.02 -8.95 -9.40
CA PRO A 126 7.74 -9.36 -8.03
C PRO A 126 7.52 -10.88 -7.89
N ASP A 127 6.83 -11.52 -8.83
CA ASP A 127 6.58 -12.97 -8.79
C ASP A 127 7.88 -13.78 -8.79
N THR A 128 8.88 -13.35 -9.57
CA THR A 128 10.20 -14.00 -9.58
C THR A 128 10.87 -13.87 -8.22
N VAL A 129 10.82 -12.68 -7.62
CA VAL A 129 11.39 -12.43 -6.29
C VAL A 129 10.68 -13.23 -5.21
N VAL A 130 9.35 -13.27 -5.24
CA VAL A 130 8.53 -14.05 -4.30
C VAL A 130 8.86 -15.54 -4.39
N ASN A 131 9.04 -16.07 -5.60
CA ASN A 131 9.42 -17.48 -5.81
C ASN A 131 10.83 -17.78 -5.29
N GLU A 132 11.75 -16.80 -5.31
CA GLU A 132 13.14 -16.98 -4.85
C GLU A 132 13.29 -16.85 -3.33
N VAL A 133 12.69 -15.81 -2.72
CA VAL A 133 12.93 -15.46 -1.31
C VAL A 133 11.69 -15.44 -0.43
N GLY A 134 10.50 -15.55 -0.99
CA GLY A 134 9.23 -15.46 -0.30
C GLY A 134 8.63 -14.04 -0.27
N ALA A 135 7.31 -13.98 -0.15
CA ALA A 135 6.57 -12.72 -0.15
C ALA A 135 6.95 -11.81 1.02
N ASP A 136 7.11 -12.34 2.22
CA ASP A 136 7.44 -11.56 3.40
C ASP A 136 8.84 -10.94 3.31
N ALA A 137 9.82 -11.62 2.67
CA ALA A 137 11.14 -11.04 2.47
C ALA A 137 11.10 -9.84 1.52
N LEU A 138 10.30 -9.91 0.45
CA LEU A 138 10.06 -8.79 -0.45
C LEU A 138 9.37 -7.63 0.29
N ARG A 139 8.31 -7.90 1.06
CA ARG A 139 7.58 -6.89 1.83
C ARG A 139 8.47 -6.17 2.84
N VAL A 140 9.27 -6.94 3.61
CA VAL A 140 10.24 -6.35 4.55
C VAL A 140 11.27 -5.49 3.81
N TYR A 141 11.74 -5.96 2.66
CA TYR A 141 12.70 -5.23 1.83
C TYR A 141 12.13 -3.89 1.33
N GLU A 142 10.91 -3.90 0.77
CA GLU A 142 10.25 -2.68 0.28
C GLU A 142 10.04 -1.64 1.38
N MET A 143 9.75 -2.09 2.61
CA MET A 143 9.61 -1.21 3.76
C MET A 143 10.96 -0.75 4.34
N PHE A 144 12.04 -1.51 4.14
CA PHE A 144 13.35 -1.26 4.73
C PHE A 144 14.31 -0.49 3.82
N ILE A 145 14.15 -0.55 2.49
CA ILE A 145 15.12 -0.07 1.51
C ILE A 145 15.46 1.42 1.62
N GLY A 146 14.54 2.24 2.16
CA GLY A 146 14.76 3.68 2.32
C GLY A 146 13.55 4.40 2.92
N ASP A 147 13.60 5.72 2.91
CA ASP A 147 12.47 6.55 3.29
C ASP A 147 11.30 6.34 2.32
N TYR A 148 10.10 6.19 2.85
CA TYR A 148 8.91 5.87 2.07
C TYR A 148 8.58 6.88 0.96
N GLN A 149 8.94 8.16 1.17
CA GLN A 149 8.65 9.25 0.22
C GLN A 149 9.82 9.52 -0.75
N GLN A 150 10.95 8.85 -0.60
CA GLN A 150 12.13 9.04 -1.43
C GLN A 150 12.28 7.94 -2.48
N ASP A 151 12.82 8.32 -3.64
CA ASP A 151 13.21 7.35 -4.65
C ASP A 151 14.45 6.57 -4.19
N VAL A 152 14.41 5.26 -4.36
CA VAL A 152 15.50 4.36 -3.95
C VAL A 152 15.81 3.36 -5.05
N SER A 153 17.08 2.95 -5.15
CA SER A 153 17.51 1.96 -6.14
C SER A 153 17.41 0.55 -5.59
N TRP A 154 17.00 -0.38 -6.43
CA TRP A 154 16.95 -1.81 -6.10
C TRP A 154 18.32 -2.36 -5.69
N SER A 155 18.35 -3.14 -4.62
CA SER A 155 19.51 -3.85 -4.11
C SER A 155 19.20 -5.31 -3.75
N THR A 156 19.66 -6.24 -4.56
CA THR A 156 19.48 -7.68 -4.31
C THR A 156 20.18 -8.13 -3.01
N ASP A 157 21.31 -7.51 -2.66
CA ASP A 157 22.02 -7.85 -1.42
C ASP A 157 21.23 -7.43 -0.17
N SER A 158 20.57 -6.27 -0.23
CA SER A 158 19.68 -5.82 0.85
C SER A 158 18.44 -6.73 0.96
N LEU A 159 17.87 -7.17 -0.16
CA LEU A 159 16.78 -8.16 -0.17
C LEU A 159 17.19 -9.46 0.52
N ARG A 160 18.37 -10.01 0.19
CA ARG A 160 18.91 -11.19 0.86
C ARG A 160 19.18 -10.94 2.35
N GLY A 161 19.54 -9.72 2.72
CA GLY A 161 19.64 -9.29 4.13
C GLY A 161 18.31 -9.39 4.85
N CYS A 162 17.22 -8.96 4.23
CA CYS A 162 15.87 -9.07 4.79
C CYS A 162 15.42 -10.54 4.92
N LYS A 163 15.74 -11.40 3.95
CA LYS A 163 15.49 -12.84 4.07
C LYS A 163 16.22 -13.44 5.28
N ARG A 164 17.53 -13.14 5.46
CA ARG A 164 18.30 -13.60 6.62
C ARG A 164 17.73 -13.11 7.95
N PHE A 165 17.18 -11.89 7.98
CA PHE A 165 16.49 -11.36 9.17
C PHE A 165 15.27 -12.21 9.53
N LEU A 166 14.43 -12.56 8.56
CA LEU A 166 13.27 -13.45 8.79
C LEU A 166 13.69 -14.87 9.19
N ASP A 167 14.75 -15.41 8.58
CA ASP A 167 15.30 -16.72 8.97
C ASP A 167 15.79 -16.74 10.41
N ARG A 168 16.34 -15.63 10.89
CA ARG A 168 16.74 -15.50 12.33
C ARG A 168 15.53 -15.44 13.23
N ILE A 169 14.46 -14.74 12.87
CA ILE A 169 13.22 -14.73 13.66
C ILE A 169 12.64 -16.14 13.72
N TYR A 170 12.67 -16.90 12.63
CA TYR A 170 12.24 -18.30 12.63
C TYR A 170 13.04 -19.14 13.62
N LYS A 171 14.37 -19.00 13.64
CA LYS A 171 15.27 -19.74 14.54
C LYS A 171 15.14 -19.31 15.99
N LEU A 172 14.77 -18.07 16.29
CA LEU A 172 14.57 -17.61 17.68
C LEU A 172 13.54 -18.46 18.43
N ALA A 173 12.58 -19.06 17.74
CA ALA A 173 11.59 -19.94 18.34
C ALA A 173 12.20 -21.18 19.01
N GLU A 174 13.38 -21.61 18.61
CA GLU A 174 14.11 -22.72 19.23
C GLU A 174 14.60 -22.40 20.65
N LYS A 175 14.64 -21.08 21.00
CA LYS A 175 15.05 -20.58 22.31
C LYS A 175 13.89 -20.30 23.26
N LEU A 176 12.64 -20.60 22.86
CA LEU A 176 11.46 -20.36 23.68
C LEU A 176 11.52 -21.13 25.02
N SER A 177 11.20 -20.44 26.08
CA SER A 177 11.10 -20.98 27.43
C SER A 177 9.76 -20.64 28.07
N ASP A 178 9.40 -21.34 29.14
CA ASP A 178 8.18 -21.10 29.92
C ASP A 178 8.36 -20.00 31.01
N LYS A 179 9.45 -19.23 30.97
CA LYS A 179 9.65 -18.08 31.86
C LYS A 179 8.62 -17.01 31.53
N GLU A 180 8.15 -16.31 32.54
CA GLU A 180 7.23 -15.18 32.44
C GLU A 180 7.97 -13.84 32.25
N GLY A 181 7.26 -12.81 31.78
CA GLY A 181 7.78 -11.46 31.60
C GLY A 181 8.59 -11.31 30.33
N TYR A 182 9.43 -10.28 30.27
CA TYR A 182 10.35 -10.00 29.18
C TYR A 182 11.80 -10.24 29.57
N THR A 183 12.60 -10.75 28.63
CA THR A 183 14.04 -10.95 28.85
C THR A 183 14.78 -9.61 29.02
N ASN A 184 14.37 -8.60 28.24
CA ASN A 184 14.86 -7.22 28.33
C ASN A 184 13.67 -6.24 28.23
N GLU A 185 13.00 -6.03 29.37
CA GLU A 185 11.77 -5.24 29.44
C GLU A 185 11.95 -3.82 28.90
N THR A 186 13.06 -3.16 29.23
CA THR A 186 13.36 -1.80 28.76
C THR A 186 13.43 -1.74 27.23
N LEU A 187 14.15 -2.66 26.59
CA LEU A 187 14.29 -2.66 25.14
C LEU A 187 12.98 -3.03 24.45
N VAL A 188 12.20 -3.96 25.01
CA VAL A 188 10.90 -4.35 24.46
C VAL A 188 9.96 -3.15 24.45
N HIS A 189 9.80 -2.42 25.55
CA HIS A 189 8.92 -1.24 25.60
C HIS A 189 9.44 -0.08 24.73
N GLN A 190 10.75 0.14 24.66
CA GLN A 190 11.33 1.08 23.69
C GLN A 190 11.00 0.70 22.25
N THR A 191 11.04 -0.61 21.95
CA THR A 191 10.73 -1.11 20.60
C THR A 191 9.24 -0.96 20.28
N ILE A 192 8.35 -1.29 21.21
CA ILE A 192 6.90 -1.08 21.05
C ILE A 192 6.62 0.38 20.71
N LYS A 193 7.11 1.30 21.54
CA LYS A 193 6.94 2.74 21.32
C LYS A 193 7.51 3.18 19.96
N LYS A 194 8.76 2.84 19.68
CA LYS A 194 9.45 3.26 18.47
C LYS A 194 8.75 2.76 17.20
N VAL A 195 8.39 1.46 17.16
CA VAL A 195 7.71 0.86 16.01
C VAL A 195 6.32 1.47 15.82
N THR A 196 5.57 1.70 16.90
CA THR A 196 4.25 2.34 16.84
C THR A 196 4.34 3.74 16.25
N ASP A 197 5.25 4.56 16.76
CA ASP A 197 5.46 5.93 16.28
C ASP A 197 5.91 5.95 14.82
N ASP A 198 6.83 5.07 14.44
CA ASP A 198 7.38 4.99 13.10
C ASP A 198 6.33 4.53 12.07
N LEU A 199 5.55 3.49 12.37
CA LEU A 199 4.48 3.03 11.49
C LEU A 199 3.41 4.12 11.29
N SER A 200 3.04 4.83 12.37
CA SER A 200 2.06 5.93 12.32
C SER A 200 2.54 7.10 11.48
N ASN A 201 3.86 7.29 11.34
CA ASN A 201 4.49 8.38 10.59
C ASN A 201 5.14 7.93 9.27
N LEU A 202 4.82 6.73 8.78
CA LEU A 202 5.36 6.15 7.54
C LEU A 202 6.89 6.02 7.50
N LYS A 203 7.53 5.91 8.66
CA LYS A 203 8.96 5.68 8.81
C LYS A 203 9.28 4.18 8.88
N PHE A 204 8.84 3.45 7.87
CA PHE A 204 8.90 1.99 7.86
C PHE A 204 10.33 1.44 7.97
N ASN A 205 11.29 2.11 7.33
CA ASN A 205 12.70 1.71 7.36
C ASN A 205 13.29 1.75 8.78
N THR A 206 12.93 2.74 9.58
CA THR A 206 13.38 2.83 10.97
C THR A 206 12.61 1.87 11.89
N ALA A 207 11.34 1.59 11.61
CA ALA A 207 10.58 0.54 12.30
C ALA A 207 11.24 -0.84 12.10
N VAL A 208 11.57 -1.21 10.85
CA VAL A 208 12.26 -2.48 10.56
C VAL A 208 13.64 -2.53 11.23
N SER A 209 14.39 -1.41 11.20
CA SER A 209 15.68 -1.32 11.88
C SER A 209 15.55 -1.60 13.39
N GLN A 210 14.52 -1.04 14.04
CA GLN A 210 14.27 -1.27 15.45
C GLN A 210 13.91 -2.74 15.75
N LEU A 211 13.13 -3.38 14.87
CA LEU A 211 12.83 -4.81 14.98
C LEU A 211 14.08 -5.68 14.83
N MET A 212 15.02 -5.27 13.96
CA MET A 212 16.32 -5.93 13.83
C MET A 212 17.17 -5.78 15.11
N ILE A 213 17.12 -4.61 15.76
CA ILE A 213 17.80 -4.39 17.06
C ILE A 213 17.23 -5.31 18.13
N LEU A 214 15.91 -5.38 18.27
CA LEU A 214 15.26 -6.29 19.23
C LEU A 214 15.61 -7.76 18.93
N THR A 215 15.54 -8.18 17.66
CA THR A 215 15.90 -9.53 17.24
C THR A 215 17.35 -9.87 17.61
N ASN A 216 18.28 -8.92 17.38
CA ASN A 216 19.69 -9.09 17.73
C ASN A 216 19.92 -9.23 19.24
N ASP A 217 19.15 -8.52 20.06
CA ASP A 217 19.24 -8.61 21.52
C ASP A 217 18.71 -9.95 22.02
N LEU A 218 17.53 -10.36 21.54
CA LEU A 218 16.94 -11.65 21.88
C LEU A 218 17.85 -12.82 21.48
N ASP A 219 18.51 -12.72 20.32
CA ASP A 219 19.38 -13.77 19.80
C ASP A 219 20.66 -14.00 20.64
N LYS A 220 21.10 -13.03 21.44
CA LYS A 220 22.23 -13.17 22.36
C LYS A 220 21.93 -14.03 23.58
N ASN A 221 20.66 -14.20 23.92
CA ASN A 221 20.24 -14.95 25.09
C ASN A 221 20.17 -16.45 24.77
N GLU A 222 20.45 -17.29 25.75
CA GLU A 222 20.26 -18.75 25.66
C GLU A 222 18.78 -19.12 25.53
N THR A 223 17.93 -18.39 26.26
CA THR A 223 16.48 -18.56 26.25
C THR A 223 15.78 -17.21 26.16
N ILE A 224 14.61 -17.18 25.51
CA ILE A 224 13.69 -16.05 25.45
C ILE A 224 12.31 -16.46 25.95
N THR A 225 11.47 -15.48 26.28
CA THR A 225 10.11 -15.77 26.75
C THR A 225 9.11 -15.81 25.61
N LYS A 226 7.96 -16.45 25.84
CA LYS A 226 6.82 -16.39 24.90
C LYS A 226 6.32 -14.95 24.73
N SER A 227 6.42 -14.11 25.77
CA SER A 227 6.05 -12.69 25.71
C SER A 227 6.96 -11.89 24.79
N ASP A 228 8.29 -12.09 24.86
CA ASP A 228 9.25 -11.48 23.93
C ASP A 228 8.91 -11.79 22.50
N TYR A 229 8.72 -13.09 22.22
CA TYR A 229 8.52 -13.58 20.86
C TYR A 229 7.18 -13.13 20.29
N LYS A 230 6.09 -13.26 21.08
CA LYS A 230 4.75 -12.76 20.68
C LYS A 230 4.77 -11.27 20.36
N THR A 231 5.44 -10.47 21.18
CA THR A 231 5.55 -9.03 20.95
C THR A 231 6.32 -8.73 19.66
N LEU A 232 7.47 -9.38 19.45
CA LEU A 232 8.23 -9.25 18.20
C LEU A 232 7.39 -9.60 16.96
N LEU A 233 6.67 -10.74 16.99
CA LEU A 233 5.81 -11.17 15.89
C LEU A 233 4.66 -10.19 15.67
N THR A 234 4.03 -9.68 16.74
CA THR A 234 2.92 -8.73 16.64
C THR A 234 3.37 -7.41 15.99
N LEU A 235 4.51 -6.89 16.41
CA LEU A 235 5.07 -5.66 15.84
C LEU A 235 5.50 -5.82 14.37
N LEU A 236 5.94 -7.01 13.97
CA LEU A 236 6.35 -7.30 12.59
C LEU A 236 5.18 -7.67 11.68
N ASN A 237 4.05 -8.15 12.23
CA ASN A 237 2.93 -8.70 11.45
C ASN A 237 2.41 -7.77 10.34
N PRO A 238 2.25 -6.45 10.51
CA PRO A 238 1.81 -5.58 9.43
C PRO A 238 2.70 -5.61 8.19
N ILE A 239 3.99 -5.93 8.37
CA ILE A 239 5.00 -5.97 7.30
C ILE A 239 5.17 -7.39 6.77
N ALA A 240 5.27 -8.39 7.63
CA ALA A 240 5.53 -9.80 7.29
C ALA A 240 4.45 -10.73 7.87
N PRO A 241 3.21 -10.69 7.35
CA PRO A 241 2.08 -11.39 7.96
C PRO A 241 2.18 -12.92 7.88
N HIS A 242 2.74 -13.49 6.82
CA HIS A 242 2.74 -14.94 6.63
C HIS A 242 3.63 -15.64 7.66
N ILE A 243 4.89 -15.23 7.79
CA ILE A 243 5.81 -15.86 8.75
C ILE A 243 5.37 -15.62 10.20
N THR A 244 4.82 -14.45 10.51
CA THR A 244 4.42 -14.14 11.88
C THR A 244 3.18 -14.90 12.32
N GLU A 245 2.19 -15.08 11.45
CA GLU A 245 1.02 -15.91 11.74
C GLU A 245 1.38 -17.40 11.82
N GLU A 246 2.19 -17.92 10.89
CA GLU A 246 2.69 -19.29 10.92
C GLU A 246 3.41 -19.61 12.23
N LEU A 247 4.30 -18.73 12.68
CA LEU A 247 5.03 -18.92 13.93
C LEU A 247 4.14 -18.77 15.17
N ASN A 248 3.17 -17.86 15.13
CA ASN A 248 2.20 -17.69 16.20
C ASN A 248 1.34 -18.95 16.39
N GLU A 249 0.87 -19.56 15.29
CA GLU A 249 0.11 -20.81 15.33
C GLU A 249 0.98 -21.97 15.76
N LYS A 250 2.14 -22.17 15.14
CA LYS A 250 3.06 -23.29 15.39
C LYS A 250 3.50 -23.40 16.84
N TYR A 251 3.71 -22.26 17.52
CA TYR A 251 4.15 -22.22 18.91
C TYR A 251 3.02 -21.90 19.91
N ALA A 252 1.77 -21.94 19.46
CA ALA A 252 0.57 -21.73 20.26
C ALA A 252 0.65 -20.46 21.13
N LEU A 253 1.02 -19.32 20.53
CA LEU A 253 1.22 -18.06 21.25
C LEU A 253 -0.08 -17.27 21.47
N GLY A 254 -1.23 -17.82 21.12
CA GLY A 254 -2.55 -17.25 21.33
C GLY A 254 -3.38 -17.19 20.05
N LYS A 255 -4.39 -16.32 20.03
CA LYS A 255 -5.22 -16.10 18.84
C LYS A 255 -4.41 -15.52 17.69
N PRO A 256 -4.93 -15.54 16.43
CA PRO A 256 -4.27 -14.92 15.29
C PRO A 256 -3.82 -13.49 15.59
N ILE A 257 -2.64 -13.11 15.11
CA ILE A 257 -2.07 -11.78 15.40
C ILE A 257 -2.95 -10.68 14.82
N CYS A 258 -3.51 -10.90 13.61
CA CYS A 258 -4.43 -9.94 12.97
C CYS A 258 -5.69 -9.64 13.80
N GLU A 259 -6.07 -10.52 14.75
CA GLU A 259 -7.15 -10.34 15.71
C GLU A 259 -6.68 -9.94 17.11
N SER A 260 -5.38 -9.78 17.29
CA SER A 260 -4.76 -9.45 18.57
C SER A 260 -4.72 -7.95 18.79
N THR A 261 -4.67 -7.55 20.07
CA THR A 261 -4.46 -6.15 20.44
C THR A 261 -3.01 -5.76 20.20
N TRP A 262 -2.80 -4.55 19.68
CA TRP A 262 -1.46 -3.98 19.54
C TRP A 262 -0.80 -3.82 20.93
N PRO A 263 0.48 -4.16 21.09
CA PRO A 263 1.16 -4.05 22.38
C PRO A 263 1.34 -2.57 22.78
N THR A 264 1.26 -2.30 24.09
CA THR A 264 1.37 -0.95 24.69
C THR A 264 2.51 -0.88 25.73
#